data_a3f4086815dcb18de951ea30c760548d
#
_entry.id   a3f4086815dcb18de951ea30c760548d
#
_cell.length_a   1.000
_cell.length_b   1.000
_cell.length_c   1.000
_cell.angle_alpha   90.00
_cell.angle_beta   90.00
_cell.angle_gamma   90.00
#
_symmetry.space_group_name_H-M   'P 1'
#
loop_
_entity.id
_entity.type
_entity.pdbx_description
1 polymer ?
#
loop_
_entity_poly.entity_id
_entity_poly.type
_entity_poly.pdbx_seq_one_letter_code
_entity_poly.pdbx_strand_id
1 'polypeptide(L)'
;MATTDLRSLLDPASLAIADQAIAEVGTDRRTLPVAFPSLPRRVGRERCGTTRVHIDGADVDLAGFRTCDVAAAVVLRATAATDAECLDLWSHGDLDERVMLLRSLHFLPVGPLTVQLFGEVQRTNVVSHLEAAVGDGDLFARTAGRFGFDQAAANRLLLKVAFLDVPLARLFHAERTANAELSRMLQDLATEREAAGRPVWRDTWRLIGRAPCPGSLARLLGGIEHGDDGVRLAAAEGLLAAGRTEFAALAAERLPRESRPAIRALLQQLSARR
;
A
#
# COMPACT_ATOMS: atom_id res chain seq x y z
N MET A 1 -12.39 13.28 11.72
CA MET A 1 -12.21 12.17 12.69
C MET A 1 -11.35 12.69 13.83
N ALA A 2 -11.61 12.27 15.09
CA ALA A 2 -10.73 12.60 16.20
C ALA A 2 -9.37 11.92 15.99
N THR A 3 -8.28 12.63 16.27
CA THR A 3 -6.93 12.05 16.20
C THR A 3 -6.74 11.07 17.35
N THR A 4 -6.39 9.83 17.03
CA THR A 4 -6.08 8.79 18.01
C THR A 4 -4.65 8.97 18.49
N ASP A 5 -4.38 8.84 19.80
CA ASP A 5 -3.01 8.77 20.30
C ASP A 5 -2.42 7.39 20.00
N LEU A 6 -1.23 7.35 19.39
CA LEU A 6 -0.52 6.11 19.07
C LEU A 6 -0.32 5.20 20.30
N ARG A 7 -0.08 5.78 21.47
CA ARG A 7 0.12 5.04 22.72
C ARG A 7 -1.15 4.33 23.19
N SER A 8 -2.32 4.88 22.87
CA SER A 8 -3.63 4.29 23.24
C SER A 8 -3.96 3.01 22.46
N LEU A 9 -3.18 2.68 21.44
CA LEU A 9 -3.32 1.43 20.68
C LEU A 9 -2.69 0.22 21.39
N LEU A 10 -1.89 0.45 22.44
CA LEU A 10 -1.27 -0.60 23.24
C LEU A 10 -2.09 -0.84 24.51
N ASP A 11 -2.21 -2.10 24.90
CA ASP A 11 -2.69 -2.45 26.24
C ASP A 11 -1.71 -1.98 27.31
N PRO A 12 -2.14 -1.87 28.61
CA PRO A 12 -1.29 -1.34 29.66
C PRO A 12 0.04 -2.10 29.86
N ALA A 13 0.06 -3.42 29.66
CA ALA A 13 1.27 -4.21 29.84
C ALA A 13 2.26 -3.97 28.68
N SER A 14 1.79 -3.98 27.44
CA SER A 14 2.59 -3.66 26.25
C SER A 14 3.11 -2.22 26.29
N LEU A 15 2.29 -1.29 26.78
CA LEU A 15 2.70 0.12 26.95
C LEU A 15 3.81 0.25 27.99
N ALA A 16 3.72 -0.42 29.14
CA ALA A 16 4.76 -0.40 30.17
C ALA A 16 6.11 -0.93 29.63
N ILE A 17 6.08 -1.96 28.80
CA ILE A 17 7.28 -2.50 28.14
C ILE A 17 7.87 -1.46 27.17
N ALA A 18 7.03 -0.80 26.37
CA ALA A 18 7.48 0.27 25.47
C ALA A 18 8.10 1.44 26.27
N ASP A 19 7.49 1.83 27.39
CA ASP A 19 8.00 2.89 28.27
C ASP A 19 9.35 2.52 28.90
N GLN A 20 9.53 1.27 29.29
CA GLN A 20 10.83 0.79 29.75
C GLN A 20 11.90 0.90 28.64
N ALA A 21 11.58 0.47 27.42
CA ALA A 21 12.50 0.60 26.27
C ALA A 21 12.83 2.07 25.97
N ILE A 22 11.84 2.98 26.06
CA ILE A 22 12.04 4.42 25.89
C ILE A 22 13.01 4.95 26.96
N ALA A 23 12.84 4.56 28.22
CA ALA A 23 13.72 4.98 29.32
C ALA A 23 15.16 4.45 29.14
N GLU A 24 15.31 3.18 28.74
CA GLU A 24 16.61 2.56 28.44
C GLU A 24 17.36 3.34 27.34
N VAL A 25 16.69 3.61 26.22
CA VAL A 25 17.24 4.36 25.08
C VAL A 25 17.48 5.83 25.43
N GLY A 26 16.61 6.43 26.25
CA GLY A 26 16.78 7.80 26.74
C GLY A 26 18.01 7.96 27.64
N THR A 27 18.35 6.90 28.38
CA THR A 27 19.57 6.90 29.26
C THR A 27 20.83 6.64 28.42
N ASP A 28 20.78 5.71 27.49
CA ASP A 28 21.91 5.40 26.59
C ASP A 28 21.37 5.01 25.20
N ARG A 29 21.56 5.90 24.24
CA ARG A 29 21.11 5.69 22.84
C ARG A 29 21.67 4.40 22.20
N ARG A 30 22.85 3.95 22.63
CA ARG A 30 23.47 2.71 22.15
C ARG A 30 22.66 1.46 22.48
N THR A 31 21.66 1.56 23.34
CA THR A 31 20.76 0.45 23.66
C THR A 31 19.66 0.24 22.61
N LEU A 32 19.39 1.21 21.73
CA LEU A 32 18.34 1.11 20.71
C LEU A 32 18.47 -0.17 19.82
N PRO A 33 19.67 -0.54 19.32
CA PRO A 33 19.86 -1.77 18.52
C PRO A 33 19.61 -3.08 19.31
N VAL A 34 19.47 -3.01 20.63
CA VAL A 34 19.11 -4.15 21.50
C VAL A 34 17.65 -4.08 21.92
N ALA A 35 17.17 -2.90 22.30
CA ALA A 35 15.80 -2.69 22.76
C ALA A 35 14.78 -2.95 21.64
N PHE A 36 15.00 -2.40 20.45
CA PHE A 36 14.09 -2.54 19.31
C PHE A 36 13.88 -4.00 18.89
N PRO A 37 14.91 -4.82 18.61
CA PRO A 37 14.73 -6.24 18.28
C PRO A 37 14.13 -7.09 19.39
N SER A 38 14.19 -6.63 20.65
CA SER A 38 13.62 -7.35 21.80
C SER A 38 12.09 -7.25 21.88
N LEU A 39 11.48 -6.24 21.26
CA LEU A 39 10.05 -5.93 21.38
C LEU A 39 9.13 -7.11 21.04
N PRO A 40 9.34 -7.88 19.93
CA PRO A 40 8.46 -9.00 19.61
C PRO A 40 8.40 -10.10 20.66
N ARG A 41 9.47 -10.27 21.45
CA ARG A 41 9.55 -11.23 22.56
C ARG A 41 8.91 -10.71 23.85
N ARG A 42 8.93 -9.37 24.03
CA ARG A 42 8.47 -8.71 25.26
C ARG A 42 6.98 -8.35 25.21
N VAL A 43 6.49 -7.82 24.08
CA VAL A 43 5.08 -7.38 23.95
C VAL A 43 4.20 -8.35 23.17
N GLY A 44 4.79 -9.36 22.49
CA GLY A 44 4.05 -10.32 21.66
C GLY A 44 3.94 -9.89 20.18
N ARG A 45 3.37 -10.81 19.38
CA ARG A 45 3.21 -10.68 17.92
C ARG A 45 1.75 -10.80 17.48
N GLU A 46 0.82 -10.64 18.39
CA GLU A 46 -0.60 -10.73 18.14
C GLU A 46 -1.02 -9.62 17.16
N ARG A 47 -2.01 -9.92 16.30
CA ARG A 47 -2.58 -8.94 15.38
C ARG A 47 -3.39 -7.91 16.15
N CYS A 48 -3.28 -6.65 15.76
CA CYS A 48 -4.02 -5.54 16.38
C CYS A 48 -5.51 -5.50 16.02
N GLY A 49 -5.98 -6.42 15.15
CA GLY A 49 -7.37 -6.44 14.67
C GLY A 49 -7.63 -5.45 13.54
N THR A 50 -8.88 -5.48 13.03
CA THR A 50 -9.30 -4.62 11.91
C THR A 50 -9.87 -3.31 12.43
N THR A 51 -9.03 -2.32 12.64
CA THR A 51 -9.46 -0.98 13.05
C THR A 51 -8.72 0.06 12.23
N ARG A 52 -9.46 0.92 11.56
CA ARG A 52 -8.89 2.10 10.89
C ARG A 52 -8.71 3.21 11.90
N VAL A 53 -7.52 3.75 11.96
CA VAL A 53 -7.16 4.86 12.84
C VAL A 53 -6.63 6.03 12.03
N HIS A 54 -6.85 7.23 12.56
CA HIS A 54 -6.24 8.44 12.04
C HIS A 54 -5.30 9.00 13.10
N ILE A 55 -3.99 9.05 12.82
CA ILE A 55 -2.96 9.47 13.76
C ILE A 55 -2.05 10.47 13.06
N ASP A 56 -2.02 11.72 13.53
CA ASP A 56 -1.15 12.79 13.02
C ASP A 56 -1.17 12.96 11.50
N GLY A 57 -2.35 12.87 10.89
CA GLY A 57 -2.54 12.99 9.46
C GLY A 57 -2.24 11.71 8.67
N ALA A 58 -2.02 10.59 9.34
CA ALA A 58 -1.88 9.27 8.73
C ALA A 58 -3.15 8.45 8.89
N ASP A 59 -3.65 7.89 7.79
CA ASP A 59 -4.73 6.91 7.78
C ASP A 59 -4.13 5.50 7.72
N VAL A 60 -4.40 4.66 8.72
CA VAL A 60 -3.83 3.31 8.84
C VAL A 60 -4.91 2.30 9.21
N ASP A 61 -4.87 1.11 8.57
CA ASP A 61 -5.65 -0.06 8.98
C ASP A 61 -4.76 -1.01 9.79
N LEU A 62 -5.09 -1.17 11.04
CA LEU A 62 -4.30 -1.99 11.97
C LEU A 62 -4.38 -3.50 11.69
N ALA A 63 -5.23 -3.96 10.77
CA ALA A 63 -5.32 -5.38 10.37
C ALA A 63 -3.98 -5.97 9.92
N GLY A 64 -3.13 -5.15 9.31
CA GLY A 64 -1.79 -5.53 8.88
C GLY A 64 -0.72 -5.47 9.97
N PHE A 65 -1.04 -4.92 11.15
CA PHE A 65 -0.09 -4.62 12.22
C PHE A 65 -0.16 -5.64 13.36
N ARG A 66 0.98 -5.83 14.02
CA ARG A 66 1.11 -6.61 15.26
C ARG A 66 1.36 -5.66 16.44
N THR A 67 1.11 -6.12 17.66
CA THR A 67 1.39 -5.36 18.88
C THR A 67 2.82 -4.83 18.91
N CYS A 68 3.81 -5.66 18.52
CA CYS A 68 5.22 -5.24 18.47
C CYS A 68 5.48 -4.15 17.42
N ASP A 69 4.75 -4.11 16.30
CA ASP A 69 4.91 -3.07 15.27
C ASP A 69 4.47 -1.70 15.80
N VAL A 70 3.36 -1.67 16.55
CA VAL A 70 2.88 -0.45 17.23
C VAL A 70 3.81 -0.03 18.36
N ALA A 71 4.27 -0.98 19.19
CA ALA A 71 5.23 -0.70 20.26
C ALA A 71 6.55 -0.13 19.71
N ALA A 72 7.04 -0.69 18.60
CA ALA A 72 8.23 -0.18 17.90
C ALA A 72 8.04 1.28 17.43
N ALA A 73 6.89 1.60 16.85
CA ALA A 73 6.57 2.96 16.43
C ALA A 73 6.52 3.93 17.63
N VAL A 74 5.94 3.49 18.76
CA VAL A 74 5.92 4.28 20.03
C VAL A 74 7.35 4.56 20.50
N VAL A 75 8.21 3.54 20.53
CA VAL A 75 9.61 3.68 20.97
C VAL A 75 10.38 4.62 20.04
N LEU A 76 10.37 4.39 18.73
CA LEU A 76 11.12 5.21 17.77
C LEU A 76 10.66 6.67 17.80
N ARG A 77 9.36 6.90 17.93
CA ARG A 77 8.80 8.25 17.98
C ARG A 77 9.16 8.97 19.30
N ALA A 78 8.97 8.30 20.44
CA ALA A 78 9.22 8.91 21.76
C ALA A 78 10.71 9.19 22.00
N THR A 79 11.59 8.35 21.46
CA THR A 79 13.04 8.56 21.52
C THR A 79 13.56 9.51 20.46
N ALA A 80 12.71 10.01 19.56
CA ALA A 80 13.09 10.80 18.38
C ALA A 80 14.26 10.12 17.63
N ALA A 81 14.07 8.82 17.30
CA ALA A 81 15.09 8.05 16.60
C ALA A 81 15.47 8.73 15.27
N THR A 82 16.76 8.89 15.06
CA THR A 82 17.29 9.56 13.86
C THR A 82 17.22 8.66 12.64
N ASP A 83 17.25 9.26 11.43
CA ASP A 83 17.31 8.52 10.17
C ASP A 83 18.51 7.53 10.17
N ALA A 84 19.65 7.94 10.69
CA ALA A 84 20.85 7.09 10.77
C ALA A 84 20.64 5.86 11.68
N GLU A 85 20.01 6.03 12.84
CA GLU A 85 19.69 4.92 13.74
C GLU A 85 18.67 3.96 13.11
N CYS A 86 17.65 4.49 12.44
CA CYS A 86 16.68 3.65 11.71
C CYS A 86 17.33 2.89 10.54
N LEU A 87 18.27 3.50 9.82
CA LEU A 87 19.03 2.82 8.78
C LEU A 87 19.98 1.76 9.33
N ASP A 88 20.54 1.97 10.52
CA ASP A 88 21.32 0.96 11.23
C ASP A 88 20.46 -0.25 11.62
N LEU A 89 19.26 -0.02 12.17
CA LEU A 89 18.26 -1.06 12.43
C LEU A 89 17.85 -1.81 11.14
N TRP A 90 17.69 -1.10 10.02
CA TRP A 90 17.42 -1.73 8.73
C TRP A 90 18.57 -2.62 8.26
N SER A 91 19.80 -2.13 8.36
CA SER A 91 20.97 -2.80 7.81
C SER A 91 21.30 -4.09 8.55
N HIS A 92 21.14 -4.10 9.87
CA HIS A 92 21.49 -5.23 10.74
C HIS A 92 20.30 -6.10 11.13
N GLY A 93 19.07 -5.61 10.93
CA GLY A 93 17.85 -6.34 11.27
C GLY A 93 17.61 -7.58 10.42
N ASP A 94 16.99 -8.58 11.03
CA ASP A 94 16.45 -9.73 10.32
C ASP A 94 15.20 -9.36 9.50
N LEU A 95 14.60 -10.33 8.80
CA LEU A 95 13.43 -10.09 7.95
C LEU A 95 12.23 -9.57 8.76
N ASP A 96 12.03 -10.05 9.98
CA ASP A 96 10.90 -9.67 10.84
C ASP A 96 11.11 -8.31 11.50
N GLU A 97 12.32 -8.01 11.91
CA GLU A 97 12.73 -6.71 12.44
C GLU A 97 12.61 -5.60 11.39
N ARG A 98 12.96 -5.90 10.13
CA ARG A 98 12.73 -4.99 8.99
C ARG A 98 11.25 -4.74 8.74
N VAL A 99 10.40 -5.76 8.83
CA VAL A 99 8.93 -5.58 8.77
C VAL A 99 8.47 -4.65 9.88
N MET A 100 8.94 -4.84 11.11
CA MET A 100 8.58 -4.00 12.25
C MET A 100 9.01 -2.54 12.06
N LEU A 101 10.21 -2.29 11.53
CA LEU A 101 10.67 -0.95 11.19
C LEU A 101 9.81 -0.31 10.10
N LEU A 102 9.54 -1.04 8.99
CA LEU A 102 8.73 -0.54 7.89
C LEU A 102 7.31 -0.21 8.32
N ARG A 103 6.70 -1.03 9.19
CA ARG A 103 5.39 -0.74 9.81
C ARG A 103 5.43 0.51 10.67
N SER A 104 6.52 0.75 11.39
CA SER A 104 6.68 1.94 12.22
C SER A 104 6.65 3.23 11.41
N LEU A 105 7.12 3.23 10.15
CA LEU A 105 7.13 4.41 9.28
C LEU A 105 5.73 5.02 9.06
N HIS A 106 4.67 4.22 9.15
CA HIS A 106 3.29 4.72 9.00
C HIS A 106 2.93 5.75 10.07
N PHE A 107 3.58 5.68 11.24
CA PHE A 107 3.35 6.54 12.40
C PHE A 107 4.46 7.56 12.65
N LEU A 108 5.53 7.53 11.85
CA LEU A 108 6.61 8.50 11.92
C LEU A 108 6.39 9.65 10.93
N PRO A 109 7.02 10.81 11.14
CA PRO A 109 7.02 11.88 10.14
C PRO A 109 7.59 11.38 8.80
N VAL A 110 6.90 11.70 7.69
CA VAL A 110 7.42 11.41 6.35
C VAL A 110 8.67 12.23 6.10
N GLY A 111 9.75 11.59 5.69
CA GLY A 111 11.06 12.22 5.48
C GLY A 111 11.96 11.47 4.51
N PRO A 112 13.24 11.88 4.40
CA PRO A 112 14.24 11.20 3.57
C PRO A 112 14.37 9.71 3.89
N LEU A 113 14.29 9.32 5.16
CA LEU A 113 14.30 7.92 5.60
C LEU A 113 13.22 7.09 4.89
N THR A 114 11.98 7.59 4.83
CA THR A 114 10.87 6.89 4.16
C THR A 114 11.21 6.61 2.70
N VAL A 115 11.74 7.62 1.99
CA VAL A 115 12.11 7.50 0.58
C VAL A 115 13.25 6.50 0.38
N GLN A 116 14.25 6.54 1.25
CA GLN A 116 15.39 5.62 1.20
C GLN A 116 14.92 4.17 1.42
N LEU A 117 14.08 3.92 2.43
CA LEU A 117 13.55 2.58 2.72
C LEU A 117 12.59 2.10 1.60
N PHE A 118 11.82 2.98 0.96
CA PHE A 118 11.08 2.64 -0.25
C PHE A 118 12.01 2.17 -1.38
N GLY A 119 13.17 2.81 -1.55
CA GLY A 119 14.21 2.36 -2.48
C GLY A 119 14.76 0.97 -2.14
N GLU A 120 14.95 0.66 -0.86
CA GLU A 120 15.41 -0.65 -0.42
C GLU A 120 14.37 -1.75 -0.68
N VAL A 121 13.10 -1.54 -0.33
CA VAL A 121 12.04 -2.54 -0.57
C VAL A 121 11.77 -2.75 -2.06
N GLN A 122 12.03 -1.75 -2.89
CA GLN A 122 11.92 -1.89 -4.34
C GLN A 122 12.97 -2.86 -4.93
N ARG A 123 14.16 -2.96 -4.32
CA ARG A 123 15.25 -3.84 -4.76
C ARG A 123 15.10 -5.28 -4.32
N THR A 124 14.27 -5.56 -3.32
CA THR A 124 14.03 -6.93 -2.80
C THR A 124 12.78 -7.55 -3.39
N ASN A 125 12.70 -8.89 -3.38
CA ASN A 125 11.49 -9.65 -3.71
C ASN A 125 10.78 -10.19 -2.45
N VAL A 126 11.11 -9.66 -1.28
CA VAL A 126 10.45 -10.03 -0.02
C VAL A 126 9.09 -9.32 0.04
N VAL A 127 8.01 -10.05 -0.24
CA VAL A 127 6.64 -9.51 -0.31
C VAL A 127 6.26 -8.82 1.00
N SER A 128 6.59 -9.43 2.16
CA SER A 128 6.27 -8.87 3.47
C SER A 128 6.92 -7.50 3.73
N HIS A 129 8.11 -7.24 3.17
CA HIS A 129 8.75 -5.92 3.25
C HIS A 129 7.97 -4.88 2.44
N LEU A 130 7.59 -5.21 1.19
CA LEU A 130 6.79 -4.30 0.38
C LEU A 130 5.43 -4.01 1.04
N GLU A 131 4.73 -5.06 1.49
CA GLU A 131 3.46 -4.91 2.19
C GLU A 131 3.58 -4.08 3.47
N ALA A 132 4.65 -4.27 4.24
CA ALA A 132 4.90 -3.49 5.46
C ALA A 132 5.19 -2.02 5.16
N ALA A 133 5.90 -1.74 4.07
CA ALA A 133 6.27 -0.37 3.70
C ALA A 133 5.11 0.45 3.15
N VAL A 134 4.26 -0.14 2.30
CA VAL A 134 3.26 0.62 1.54
C VAL A 134 1.82 0.17 1.79
N GLY A 135 1.60 -1.00 2.39
CA GLY A 135 0.27 -1.58 2.61
C GLY A 135 -0.37 -1.11 3.91
N ASP A 136 -1.70 -1.22 3.93
CA ASP A 136 -2.55 -0.98 5.10
C ASP A 136 -2.50 0.47 5.61
N GLY A 137 -2.20 1.41 4.72
CA GLY A 137 -2.18 2.84 5.06
C GLY A 137 -1.93 3.74 3.86
N ASP A 138 -1.81 5.04 4.15
CA ASP A 138 -1.63 6.11 3.17
C ASP A 138 -0.17 6.59 3.04
N LEU A 139 0.79 5.88 3.63
CA LEU A 139 2.20 6.31 3.67
C LEU A 139 2.75 6.56 2.27
N PHE A 140 2.46 5.68 1.29
CA PHE A 140 2.83 5.89 -0.10
C PHE A 140 2.29 7.22 -0.65
N ALA A 141 0.99 7.48 -0.46
CA ALA A 141 0.35 8.69 -0.97
C ALA A 141 0.86 9.96 -0.28
N ARG A 142 1.14 9.90 1.03
CA ARG A 142 1.74 11.02 1.79
C ARG A 142 3.18 11.33 1.38
N THR A 143 3.90 10.34 0.84
CA THR A 143 5.30 10.49 0.39
C THR A 143 5.40 10.99 -1.04
N ALA A 144 4.43 10.67 -1.90
CA ALA A 144 4.44 10.99 -3.32
C ALA A 144 4.63 12.51 -3.57
N GLY A 145 5.61 12.86 -4.43
CA GLY A 145 5.98 14.24 -4.75
C GLY A 145 6.81 14.95 -3.67
N ARG A 146 7.28 14.27 -2.63
CA ARG A 146 8.02 14.87 -1.51
C ARG A 146 9.39 14.21 -1.34
N PHE A 147 10.34 14.93 -0.76
CA PHE A 147 11.67 14.44 -0.38
C PHE A 147 12.42 13.70 -1.51
N GLY A 148 12.20 14.11 -2.77
CA GLY A 148 12.80 13.45 -3.93
C GLY A 148 12.11 12.16 -4.38
N PHE A 149 11.00 11.75 -3.75
CA PHE A 149 10.14 10.66 -4.23
C PHE A 149 9.22 11.18 -5.33
N ASP A 150 9.82 11.39 -6.51
CA ASP A 150 9.16 11.95 -7.68
C ASP A 150 8.16 10.95 -8.33
N GLN A 151 7.49 11.41 -9.38
CA GLN A 151 6.52 10.59 -10.12
C GLN A 151 7.15 9.31 -10.69
N ALA A 152 8.40 9.37 -11.16
CA ALA A 152 9.08 8.21 -11.71
C ALA A 152 9.40 7.17 -10.61
N ALA A 153 9.81 7.61 -9.43
CA ALA A 153 10.03 6.73 -8.27
C ALA A 153 8.70 6.10 -7.79
N ALA A 154 7.63 6.89 -7.73
CA ALA A 154 6.30 6.40 -7.38
C ALA A 154 5.79 5.35 -8.39
N ASN A 155 5.97 5.58 -9.69
CA ASN A 155 5.61 4.64 -10.75
C ASN A 155 6.36 3.32 -10.62
N ARG A 156 7.68 3.37 -10.36
CA ARG A 156 8.49 2.16 -10.17
C ARG A 156 8.05 1.35 -8.95
N LEU A 157 7.68 2.02 -7.85
CA LEU A 157 7.22 1.34 -6.65
C LEU A 157 5.84 0.71 -6.87
N LEU A 158 4.90 1.40 -7.55
CA LEU A 158 3.60 0.83 -7.93
C LEU A 158 3.74 -0.32 -8.94
N LEU A 159 4.69 -0.25 -9.87
CA LEU A 159 5.00 -1.37 -10.74
C LEU A 159 5.51 -2.59 -9.95
N LYS A 160 6.30 -2.37 -8.90
CA LYS A 160 6.72 -3.43 -7.98
C LYS A 160 5.54 -4.02 -7.19
N VAL A 161 4.60 -3.19 -6.75
CA VAL A 161 3.34 -3.61 -6.12
C VAL A 161 2.56 -4.54 -7.08
N ALA A 162 2.42 -4.14 -8.35
CA ALA A 162 1.78 -4.93 -9.40
C ALA A 162 2.53 -6.24 -9.68
N PHE A 163 3.86 -6.19 -9.73
CA PHE A 163 4.71 -7.36 -9.97
C PHE A 163 4.59 -8.42 -8.87
N LEU A 164 4.41 -8.01 -7.61
CA LEU A 164 4.25 -8.89 -6.45
C LEU A 164 2.77 -9.17 -6.10
N ASP A 165 1.83 -8.78 -6.96
CA ASP A 165 0.39 -8.99 -6.81
C ASP A 165 -0.21 -8.42 -5.49
N VAL A 166 0.39 -7.38 -4.92
CA VAL A 166 -0.16 -6.71 -3.72
C VAL A 166 -1.40 -5.91 -4.12
N PRO A 167 -2.57 -6.11 -3.47
CA PRO A 167 -3.78 -5.38 -3.83
C PRO A 167 -3.65 -3.87 -3.61
N LEU A 168 -4.03 -3.08 -4.60
CA LEU A 168 -4.00 -1.60 -4.54
C LEU A 168 -4.88 -1.05 -3.41
N ALA A 169 -5.96 -1.74 -3.07
CA ALA A 169 -6.86 -1.35 -1.98
C ALA A 169 -6.18 -1.25 -0.61
N ARG A 170 -5.03 -1.92 -0.42
CA ARG A 170 -4.20 -1.81 0.78
C ARG A 170 -3.36 -0.53 0.81
N LEU A 171 -3.11 0.10 -0.34
CA LEU A 171 -2.36 1.36 -0.45
C LEU A 171 -3.36 2.51 -0.53
N PHE A 172 -3.70 3.10 0.61
CA PHE A 172 -4.74 4.12 0.65
C PHE A 172 -4.37 5.32 -0.21
N HIS A 173 -5.31 5.73 -1.05
CA HIS A 173 -5.17 6.87 -1.97
C HIS A 173 -4.08 6.74 -3.05
N ALA A 174 -3.43 5.58 -3.21
CA ALA A 174 -2.37 5.40 -4.20
C ALA A 174 -2.84 5.64 -5.64
N GLU A 175 -4.13 5.39 -5.93
CA GLU A 175 -4.70 5.68 -7.25
C GLU A 175 -4.64 7.17 -7.65
N ARG A 176 -4.44 8.10 -6.71
CA ARG A 176 -4.26 9.53 -7.01
C ARG A 176 -2.97 9.83 -7.76
N THR A 177 -1.99 8.93 -7.68
CA THR A 177 -0.71 9.07 -8.39
C THR A 177 -0.76 8.51 -9.82
N ALA A 178 -1.91 7.92 -10.25
CA ALA A 178 -2.07 7.38 -11.58
C ALA A 178 -1.73 8.42 -12.66
N ASN A 179 -0.98 8.01 -13.65
CA ASN A 179 -0.57 8.84 -14.79
C ASN A 179 -0.33 7.98 -16.04
N ALA A 180 -0.24 8.61 -17.21
CA ALA A 180 -0.12 7.92 -18.48
C ALA A 180 1.13 7.03 -18.58
N GLU A 181 2.25 7.42 -17.97
CA GLU A 181 3.47 6.61 -17.97
C GLU A 181 3.31 5.36 -17.10
N LEU A 182 2.73 5.47 -15.91
CA LEU A 182 2.40 4.30 -15.09
C LEU A 182 1.47 3.35 -15.86
N SER A 183 0.46 3.89 -16.56
CA SER A 183 -0.47 3.10 -17.36
C SER A 183 0.25 2.35 -18.49
N ARG A 184 1.23 2.98 -19.14
CA ARG A 184 2.08 2.32 -20.13
C ARG A 184 2.88 1.17 -19.50
N MET A 185 3.57 1.43 -18.37
CA MET A 185 4.35 0.41 -17.67
C MET A 185 3.50 -0.78 -17.22
N LEU A 186 2.29 -0.53 -16.72
CA LEU A 186 1.36 -1.58 -16.30
C LEU A 186 0.82 -2.39 -17.50
N GLN A 187 0.61 -1.78 -18.66
CA GLN A 187 0.22 -2.50 -19.89
C GLN A 187 1.36 -3.36 -20.42
N ASP A 188 2.61 -2.89 -20.35
CA ASP A 188 3.78 -3.68 -20.72
C ASP A 188 3.90 -4.91 -19.81
N LEU A 189 3.77 -4.74 -18.49
CA LEU A 189 3.75 -5.84 -17.52
C LEU A 189 2.59 -6.81 -17.76
N ALA A 190 1.39 -6.29 -18.09
CA ALA A 190 0.23 -7.12 -18.39
C ALA A 190 0.49 -7.99 -19.63
N THR A 191 1.04 -7.40 -20.69
CA THR A 191 1.38 -8.11 -21.93
C THR A 191 2.45 -9.20 -21.69
N GLU A 192 3.47 -8.90 -20.89
CA GLU A 192 4.49 -9.87 -20.48
C GLU A 192 3.87 -11.05 -19.70
N ARG A 193 2.99 -10.76 -18.75
CA ARG A 193 2.31 -11.79 -17.96
C ARG A 193 1.40 -12.67 -18.83
N GLU A 194 0.62 -12.08 -19.73
CA GLU A 194 -0.25 -12.79 -20.65
C GLU A 194 0.57 -13.71 -21.56
N ALA A 195 1.68 -13.23 -22.11
CA ALA A 195 2.58 -14.03 -22.94
C ALA A 195 3.21 -15.21 -22.17
N ALA A 196 3.39 -15.06 -20.85
CA ALA A 196 3.88 -16.11 -19.96
C ALA A 196 2.77 -17.01 -19.38
N GLY A 197 1.51 -16.83 -19.78
CA GLY A 197 0.35 -17.57 -19.24
C GLY A 197 0.07 -17.26 -17.76
N ARG A 198 0.47 -16.08 -17.27
CA ARG A 198 0.26 -15.65 -15.90
C ARG A 198 -0.92 -14.68 -15.81
N PRO A 199 -1.66 -14.65 -14.68
CA PRO A 199 -2.74 -13.67 -14.51
C PRO A 199 -2.18 -12.25 -14.48
N VAL A 200 -2.91 -11.33 -15.10
CA VAL A 200 -2.63 -9.89 -15.01
C VAL A 200 -3.00 -9.41 -13.59
N TRP A 201 -2.17 -8.54 -13.01
CA TRP A 201 -2.52 -7.89 -11.74
C TRP A 201 -3.85 -7.15 -11.88
N ARG A 202 -4.80 -7.49 -11.02
CA ARG A 202 -6.20 -7.05 -11.15
C ARG A 202 -6.35 -5.52 -11.20
N ASP A 203 -5.59 -4.81 -10.37
CA ASP A 203 -5.71 -3.36 -10.28
C ASP A 203 -5.11 -2.59 -11.48
N THR A 204 -4.40 -3.28 -12.39
CA THR A 204 -3.95 -2.72 -13.68
C THR A 204 -5.11 -2.03 -14.40
N TRP A 205 -6.26 -2.70 -14.51
CA TRP A 205 -7.44 -2.21 -15.23
C TRP A 205 -7.96 -0.88 -14.67
N ARG A 206 -8.03 -0.77 -13.35
CA ARG A 206 -8.48 0.43 -12.66
C ARG A 206 -7.53 1.61 -12.87
N LEU A 207 -6.21 1.38 -12.78
CA LEU A 207 -5.21 2.42 -12.96
C LEU A 207 -5.12 2.90 -14.41
N ILE A 208 -5.13 1.99 -15.40
CA ILE A 208 -5.12 2.37 -16.82
C ILE A 208 -6.42 3.06 -17.25
N GLY A 209 -7.54 2.78 -16.58
CA GLY A 209 -8.79 3.50 -16.76
C GLY A 209 -8.71 4.93 -16.24
N ARG A 210 -8.13 5.10 -15.05
CA ARG A 210 -8.03 6.40 -14.38
C ARG A 210 -7.10 7.39 -15.11
N ALA A 211 -6.03 6.92 -15.71
CA ALA A 211 -5.06 7.73 -16.46
C ALA A 211 -4.66 7.01 -17.77
N PRO A 212 -5.56 6.97 -18.77
CA PRO A 212 -5.32 6.19 -19.97
C PRO A 212 -4.11 6.70 -20.77
N CYS A 213 -3.37 5.76 -21.37
CA CYS A 213 -2.39 6.00 -22.42
C CYS A 213 -2.80 5.24 -23.69
N PRO A 214 -2.08 5.37 -24.81
CA PRO A 214 -2.38 4.60 -26.02
C PRO A 214 -2.54 3.11 -25.73
N GLY A 215 -3.63 2.50 -26.24
CA GLY A 215 -3.97 1.09 -26.01
C GLY A 215 -4.82 0.81 -24.76
N SER A 216 -4.85 1.69 -23.74
CA SER A 216 -5.60 1.47 -22.50
C SER A 216 -7.08 1.18 -22.75
N LEU A 217 -7.73 1.98 -23.58
CA LEU A 217 -9.16 1.83 -23.84
C LEU A 217 -9.46 0.54 -24.62
N ALA A 218 -8.63 0.20 -25.62
CA ALA A 218 -8.78 -1.06 -26.35
C ALA A 218 -8.65 -2.28 -25.41
N ARG A 219 -7.70 -2.23 -24.46
CA ARG A 219 -7.52 -3.28 -23.46
C ARG A 219 -8.73 -3.38 -22.52
N LEU A 220 -9.28 -2.27 -22.05
CA LEU A 220 -10.49 -2.25 -21.22
C LEU A 220 -11.70 -2.81 -21.96
N LEU A 221 -11.89 -2.41 -23.21
CA LEU A 221 -12.99 -2.91 -24.06
C LEU A 221 -12.86 -4.41 -24.34
N GLY A 222 -11.66 -4.90 -24.64
CA GLY A 222 -11.39 -6.34 -24.75
C GLY A 222 -11.64 -7.10 -23.46
N GLY A 223 -11.26 -6.50 -22.33
CA GLY A 223 -11.46 -7.09 -21.01
C GLY A 223 -12.92 -7.28 -20.61
N ILE A 224 -13.83 -6.40 -21.02
CA ILE A 224 -15.27 -6.52 -20.73
C ILE A 224 -15.92 -7.72 -21.45
N GLU A 225 -15.33 -8.20 -22.52
CA GLU A 225 -15.79 -9.38 -23.28
C GLU A 225 -15.02 -10.66 -22.92
N HIS A 226 -14.10 -10.59 -21.96
CA HIS A 226 -13.26 -11.73 -21.60
C HIS A 226 -14.06 -12.87 -20.98
N GLY A 227 -13.63 -14.13 -21.19
CA GLY A 227 -14.28 -15.32 -20.62
C GLY A 227 -14.22 -15.40 -19.09
N ASP A 228 -13.15 -14.90 -18.48
CA ASP A 228 -12.96 -14.89 -17.02
C ASP A 228 -13.74 -13.77 -16.35
N ASP A 229 -14.53 -14.10 -15.31
CA ASP A 229 -15.39 -13.16 -14.57
C ASP A 229 -14.56 -12.09 -13.85
N GLY A 230 -13.38 -12.45 -13.33
CA GLY A 230 -12.50 -11.54 -12.62
C GLY A 230 -11.92 -10.47 -13.54
N VAL A 231 -11.55 -10.84 -14.76
CA VAL A 231 -11.06 -9.91 -15.78
C VAL A 231 -12.19 -8.97 -16.21
N ARG A 232 -13.41 -9.50 -16.46
CA ARG A 232 -14.55 -8.63 -16.80
C ARG A 232 -14.90 -7.64 -15.70
N LEU A 233 -14.86 -8.09 -14.44
CA LEU A 233 -15.10 -7.22 -13.29
C LEU A 233 -14.06 -6.10 -13.22
N ALA A 234 -12.79 -6.43 -13.33
CA ALA A 234 -11.69 -5.46 -13.28
C ALA A 234 -11.75 -4.47 -14.47
N ALA A 235 -12.09 -4.96 -15.67
CA ALA A 235 -12.29 -4.10 -16.84
C ALA A 235 -13.47 -3.13 -16.67
N ALA A 236 -14.60 -3.59 -16.11
CA ALA A 236 -15.74 -2.72 -15.79
C ALA A 236 -15.39 -1.65 -14.76
N GLU A 237 -14.62 -2.00 -13.70
CA GLU A 237 -14.07 -1.04 -12.75
C GLU A 237 -13.16 0.00 -13.45
N GLY A 238 -12.33 -0.45 -14.39
CA GLY A 238 -11.46 0.41 -15.20
C GLY A 238 -12.24 1.37 -16.10
N LEU A 239 -13.26 0.90 -16.80
CA LEU A 239 -14.14 1.75 -17.61
C LEU A 239 -14.88 2.78 -16.74
N LEU A 240 -15.32 2.36 -15.56
CA LEU A 240 -15.94 3.28 -14.60
C LEU A 240 -14.96 4.35 -14.13
N ALA A 241 -13.72 3.97 -13.85
CA ALA A 241 -12.64 4.89 -13.43
C ALA A 241 -12.26 5.87 -14.53
N ALA A 242 -12.33 5.47 -15.81
CA ALA A 242 -12.10 6.34 -16.96
C ALA A 242 -13.09 7.51 -17.05
N GLY A 243 -14.28 7.36 -16.47
CA GLY A 243 -15.25 8.46 -16.32
C GLY A 243 -15.88 8.95 -17.61
N ARG A 244 -15.71 8.25 -18.73
CA ARG A 244 -16.11 8.68 -20.07
C ARG A 244 -17.56 8.28 -20.37
N THR A 245 -18.36 9.24 -20.83
CA THR A 245 -19.79 9.03 -21.12
C THR A 245 -20.03 8.15 -22.35
N GLU A 246 -19.10 8.11 -23.32
CA GLU A 246 -19.18 7.28 -24.51
C GLU A 246 -19.27 5.78 -24.21
N PHE A 247 -18.86 5.33 -23.02
CA PHE A 247 -18.98 3.95 -22.58
C PHE A 247 -20.41 3.56 -22.15
N ALA A 248 -21.33 4.53 -22.00
CA ALA A 248 -22.70 4.26 -21.59
C ALA A 248 -23.43 3.36 -22.57
N ALA A 249 -23.28 3.61 -23.87
CA ALA A 249 -23.90 2.78 -24.93
C ALA A 249 -23.37 1.34 -24.90
N LEU A 250 -22.05 1.16 -24.80
CA LEU A 250 -21.42 -0.15 -24.69
C LEU A 250 -21.92 -0.91 -23.44
N ALA A 251 -21.99 -0.23 -22.30
CA ALA A 251 -22.46 -0.84 -21.07
C ALA A 251 -23.93 -1.27 -21.17
N ALA A 252 -24.78 -0.46 -21.78
CA ALA A 252 -26.18 -0.78 -22.03
C ALA A 252 -26.35 -2.01 -22.95
N GLU A 253 -25.52 -2.12 -24.00
CA GLU A 253 -25.51 -3.27 -24.89
C GLU A 253 -25.04 -4.55 -24.19
N ARG A 254 -24.01 -4.44 -23.35
CA ARG A 254 -23.43 -5.60 -22.66
C ARG A 254 -24.27 -6.10 -21.49
N LEU A 255 -24.99 -5.20 -20.81
CA LEU A 255 -25.75 -5.46 -19.59
C LEU A 255 -26.73 -6.67 -19.68
N PRO A 256 -27.52 -6.88 -20.77
CA PRO A 256 -28.41 -8.03 -20.87
C PRO A 256 -27.69 -9.38 -20.93
N ARG A 257 -26.43 -9.40 -21.41
CA ARG A 257 -25.62 -10.61 -21.58
C ARG A 257 -24.80 -10.97 -20.33
N GLU A 258 -24.70 -10.05 -19.37
CA GLU A 258 -23.91 -10.28 -18.16
C GLU A 258 -24.73 -10.97 -17.06
N SER A 259 -24.25 -12.11 -16.59
CA SER A 259 -24.93 -12.91 -15.56
C SER A 259 -24.48 -12.57 -14.13
N ARG A 260 -23.28 -12.00 -13.96
CA ARG A 260 -22.70 -11.76 -12.64
C ARG A 260 -23.25 -10.48 -12.00
N PRO A 261 -23.86 -10.53 -10.80
CA PRO A 261 -24.48 -9.37 -10.18
C PRO A 261 -23.54 -8.18 -9.96
N ALA A 262 -22.30 -8.44 -9.54
CA ALA A 262 -21.29 -7.40 -9.29
C ALA A 262 -20.94 -6.63 -10.57
N ILE A 263 -20.72 -7.35 -11.70
CA ILE A 263 -20.41 -6.74 -12.99
C ILE A 263 -21.63 -6.00 -13.53
N ARG A 264 -22.83 -6.58 -13.40
CA ARG A 264 -24.08 -5.92 -13.78
C ARG A 264 -24.26 -4.57 -13.08
N ALA A 265 -23.98 -4.50 -11.77
CA ALA A 265 -24.06 -3.26 -11.01
C ALA A 265 -23.14 -2.16 -11.55
N LEU A 266 -21.91 -2.51 -11.95
CA LEU A 266 -20.96 -1.57 -12.57
C LEU A 266 -21.43 -1.14 -13.98
N LEU A 267 -21.92 -2.06 -14.79
CA LEU A 267 -22.46 -1.76 -16.11
C LEU A 267 -23.70 -0.85 -16.03
N GLN A 268 -24.57 -1.05 -15.01
CA GLN A 268 -25.69 -0.15 -14.74
C GLN A 268 -25.22 1.27 -14.38
N GLN A 269 -24.19 1.39 -13.54
CA GLN A 269 -23.60 2.69 -13.20
C GLN A 269 -22.98 3.37 -14.45
N LEU A 270 -22.31 2.59 -15.30
CA LEU A 270 -21.74 3.10 -16.56
C LEU A 270 -22.84 3.57 -17.53
N SER A 271 -23.88 2.76 -17.74
CA SER A 271 -24.98 3.06 -18.65
C SER A 271 -25.83 4.27 -18.21
N ALA A 272 -25.85 4.58 -16.91
CA ALA A 272 -26.54 5.74 -16.36
C ALA A 272 -25.77 7.07 -16.49
N ARG A 273 -24.50 7.05 -16.93
CA ARG A 273 -23.70 8.26 -17.14
C ARG A 273 -24.17 8.99 -18.41
N ARG A 274 -24.46 10.29 -18.25
CA ARG A 274 -24.86 11.18 -19.33
C ARG A 274 -23.79 12.22 -19.61
#